data_e72afa3c23edc18238743b5ded27645e
#
_entry.id   e72afa3c23edc18238743b5ded27645e
#
_cell.length_a   1.000
_cell.length_b   1.000
_cell.length_c   1.000
_cell.angle_alpha   90.00
_cell.angle_beta   90.00
_cell.angle_gamma   90.00
#
_symmetry.space_group_name_H-M   'P 1'
#
loop_
_entity.id
_entity.type
_entity.pdbx_description
1 polymer ?
#
loop_
_entity_poly.entity_id
_entity_poly.type
_entity_poly.pdbx_seq_one_letter_code
_entity_poly.pdbx_strand_id
1 'polypeptide(L)'
;MRNINGYLKNIIGAEFSKIFNVSNETIDNSSFVVEYPKNKSDGELSTNICMVLAKEISANPVEAAKTLIKSLEKIEDFEMLEVAGPGFLNFNISKDTWFKFLSQLLETNLLFNEEIGLNKNINVEYVSANPTGPLHIGHCRGAVFGDVLSNLLKFTGHNVTKEYYINAVSYTHLTLPTNA
;
A
#
# COMPACT_ATOMS: atom_id res chain seq x y z
N MET A 1 -5.86 -10.40 -9.15
CA MET A 1 -6.13 -9.03 -8.62
C MET A 1 -5.37 -8.90 -7.30
N ARG A 2 -4.14 -8.32 -7.31
CA ARG A 2 -3.28 -8.25 -6.11
C ARG A 2 -3.55 -7.03 -5.23
N ASN A 3 -4.04 -5.94 -5.83
CA ASN A 3 -4.37 -4.70 -5.16
C ASN A 3 -5.65 -4.13 -5.80
N ILE A 4 -6.70 -3.95 -5.01
CA ILE A 4 -7.99 -3.46 -5.51
C ILE A 4 -7.88 -2.06 -6.11
N ASN A 5 -7.13 -1.16 -5.46
CA ASN A 5 -6.93 0.20 -5.97
C ASN A 5 -6.18 0.21 -7.31
N GLY A 6 -5.14 -0.62 -7.44
CA GLY A 6 -4.41 -0.78 -8.70
C GLY A 6 -5.26 -1.38 -9.81
N TYR A 7 -6.10 -2.36 -9.49
CA TYR A 7 -7.05 -2.94 -10.42
C TYR A 7 -8.05 -1.90 -10.95
N LEU A 8 -8.67 -1.15 -10.04
CA LEU A 8 -9.62 -0.10 -10.39
C LEU A 8 -8.94 1.06 -11.12
N LYS A 9 -7.72 1.42 -10.72
CA LYS A 9 -6.90 2.41 -11.44
C LYS A 9 -6.71 2.02 -12.91
N ASN A 10 -6.41 0.76 -13.18
CA ASN A 10 -6.24 0.25 -14.55
C ASN A 10 -7.54 0.30 -15.34
N ILE A 11 -8.69 -0.08 -14.76
CA ILE A 11 -9.99 -0.01 -15.42
C ILE A 11 -10.35 1.45 -15.76
N ILE A 12 -10.25 2.34 -14.76
CA ILE A 12 -10.56 3.75 -14.93
C ILE A 12 -9.65 4.39 -15.98
N GLY A 13 -8.35 4.10 -15.95
CA GLY A 13 -7.37 4.56 -16.93
C GLY A 13 -7.68 4.08 -18.35
N ALA A 14 -7.99 2.79 -18.50
CA ALA A 14 -8.35 2.21 -19.80
C ALA A 14 -9.61 2.83 -20.39
N GLU A 15 -10.67 3.04 -19.59
CA GLU A 15 -11.89 3.69 -20.05
C GLU A 15 -11.65 5.18 -20.37
N PHE A 16 -10.83 5.87 -19.58
CA PHE A 16 -10.44 7.25 -19.88
C PHE A 16 -9.67 7.35 -21.20
N SER A 17 -8.69 6.46 -21.43
CA SER A 17 -7.93 6.36 -22.69
C SER A 17 -8.86 6.21 -23.90
N LYS A 18 -9.81 5.30 -23.79
CA LYS A 18 -10.76 4.97 -24.85
C LYS A 18 -11.72 6.13 -25.19
N ILE A 19 -12.20 6.85 -24.16
CA ILE A 19 -13.17 7.94 -24.35
C ILE A 19 -12.49 9.19 -24.91
N PHE A 20 -11.33 9.54 -24.37
CA PHE A 20 -10.65 10.79 -24.67
C PHE A 20 -9.48 10.65 -25.65
N ASN A 21 -9.25 9.43 -26.16
CA ASN A 21 -8.16 9.12 -27.11
C ASN A 21 -6.77 9.54 -26.59
N VAL A 22 -6.54 9.36 -25.27
CA VAL A 22 -5.26 9.62 -24.62
C VAL A 22 -4.44 8.32 -24.61
N SER A 23 -3.13 8.40 -24.88
CA SER A 23 -2.29 7.22 -24.88
C SER A 23 -2.18 6.59 -23.47
N ASN A 24 -2.10 5.26 -23.40
CA ASN A 24 -1.90 4.57 -22.14
C ASN A 24 -0.60 5.00 -21.46
N GLU A 25 0.45 5.28 -22.23
CA GLU A 25 1.73 5.78 -21.71
C GLU A 25 1.55 7.13 -20.97
N THR A 26 0.73 8.03 -21.51
CA THR A 26 0.41 9.31 -20.85
C THR A 26 -0.33 9.08 -19.53
N ILE A 27 -1.27 8.12 -19.52
CA ILE A 27 -2.04 7.76 -18.32
C ILE A 27 -1.15 7.14 -17.26
N ASP A 28 -0.29 6.19 -17.64
CA ASP A 28 0.61 5.49 -16.73
C ASP A 28 1.66 6.43 -16.12
N ASN A 29 2.14 7.40 -16.89
CA ASN A 29 3.06 8.45 -16.44
C ASN A 29 2.37 9.56 -15.64
N SER A 30 1.05 9.60 -15.62
CA SER A 30 0.30 10.62 -14.87
C SER A 30 0.26 10.31 -13.38
N SER A 31 0.11 11.36 -12.58
CA SER A 31 0.03 11.27 -11.11
C SER A 31 -1.38 11.04 -10.58
N PHE A 32 -2.31 10.50 -11.40
CA PHE A 32 -3.64 10.24 -10.88
C PHE A 32 -3.66 9.05 -9.92
N VAL A 33 -4.53 9.13 -8.94
CA VAL A 33 -4.66 8.16 -7.86
C VAL A 33 -6.09 7.66 -7.70
N VAL A 34 -6.21 6.47 -7.11
CA VAL A 34 -7.46 5.95 -6.56
C VAL A 34 -7.22 5.77 -5.08
N GLU A 35 -7.94 6.52 -4.26
CA GLU A 35 -7.73 6.60 -2.82
C GLU A 35 -9.05 6.75 -2.04
N TYR A 36 -8.99 6.62 -0.74
CA TYR A 36 -10.16 6.87 0.12
C TYR A 36 -10.51 8.36 0.11
N PRO A 37 -11.81 8.72 -0.04
CA PRO A 37 -12.24 10.11 0.05
C PRO A 37 -12.02 10.65 1.46
N LYS A 38 -11.91 11.97 1.58
CA LYS A 38 -11.72 12.64 2.88
C LYS A 38 -12.90 12.42 3.82
N ASN A 39 -14.11 12.42 3.28
CA ASN A 39 -15.33 12.19 4.05
C ASN A 39 -15.91 10.82 3.69
N LYS A 40 -16.29 10.04 4.67
CA LYS A 40 -16.90 8.72 4.48
C LYS A 40 -18.28 8.76 3.78
N SER A 41 -18.93 9.93 3.77
CA SER A 41 -20.19 10.15 3.05
C SER A 41 -20.04 10.19 1.53
N ASP A 42 -18.81 10.40 1.05
CA ASP A 42 -18.53 10.67 -0.36
C ASP A 42 -18.24 9.38 -1.16
N GLY A 43 -18.55 8.21 -0.62
CA GLY A 43 -18.31 6.91 -1.23
C GLY A 43 -17.13 6.15 -0.61
N GLU A 44 -16.83 4.97 -1.17
CA GLU A 44 -15.73 4.13 -0.69
C GLU A 44 -14.37 4.58 -1.24
N LEU A 45 -14.33 4.98 -2.49
CA LEU A 45 -13.11 5.41 -3.18
C LEU A 45 -13.36 6.66 -4.03
N SER A 46 -12.27 7.36 -4.31
CA SER A 46 -12.25 8.58 -5.13
C SER A 46 -11.06 8.57 -6.09
N THR A 47 -11.23 9.19 -7.26
CA THR A 47 -10.12 9.41 -8.19
C THR A 47 -10.11 10.84 -8.71
N ASN A 48 -8.91 11.34 -9.00
CA ASN A 48 -8.65 12.67 -9.54
C ASN A 48 -8.27 12.66 -11.04
N ILE A 49 -8.49 11.55 -11.75
CA ILE A 49 -8.03 11.37 -13.13
C ILE A 49 -8.44 12.50 -14.04
N CYS A 50 -9.70 12.94 -13.97
CA CYS A 50 -10.23 14.01 -14.83
C CYS A 50 -9.57 15.36 -14.57
N MET A 51 -9.14 15.61 -13.32
CA MET A 51 -8.42 16.84 -12.97
C MET A 51 -6.97 16.80 -13.42
N VAL A 52 -6.30 15.67 -13.22
CA VAL A 52 -4.89 15.50 -13.58
C VAL A 52 -4.70 15.57 -15.10
N LEU A 53 -5.58 14.92 -15.85
CA LEU A 53 -5.51 14.84 -17.31
C LEU A 53 -6.35 15.89 -18.04
N ALA A 54 -6.93 16.87 -17.34
CA ALA A 54 -7.75 17.91 -17.94
C ALA A 54 -7.05 18.71 -19.05
N LYS A 55 -5.74 18.96 -18.88
CA LYS A 55 -4.92 19.68 -19.85
C LYS A 55 -4.71 18.87 -21.12
N GLU A 56 -4.47 17.57 -20.98
CA GLU A 56 -4.22 16.66 -22.11
C GLU A 56 -5.47 16.54 -23.03
N ILE A 57 -6.64 16.54 -22.42
CA ILE A 57 -7.91 16.43 -23.16
C ILE A 57 -8.49 17.80 -23.55
N SER A 58 -7.89 18.92 -23.12
CA SER A 58 -8.39 20.27 -23.34
C SER A 58 -9.88 20.46 -22.98
N ALA A 59 -10.34 19.79 -21.91
CA ALA A 59 -11.72 19.77 -21.47
C ALA A 59 -11.89 20.19 -20.01
N ASN A 60 -13.10 20.63 -19.65
CA ASN A 60 -13.44 20.91 -18.27
C ASN A 60 -13.46 19.60 -17.46
N PRO A 61 -12.73 19.50 -16.33
CA PRO A 61 -12.65 18.27 -15.53
C PRO A 61 -14.02 17.73 -15.11
N VAL A 62 -14.98 18.60 -14.78
CA VAL A 62 -16.33 18.20 -14.36
C VAL A 62 -17.09 17.56 -15.52
N GLU A 63 -16.99 18.11 -16.72
CA GLU A 63 -17.65 17.54 -17.90
C GLU A 63 -16.97 16.23 -18.34
N ALA A 64 -15.64 16.15 -18.22
CA ALA A 64 -14.90 14.92 -18.45
C ALA A 64 -15.33 13.83 -17.46
N ALA A 65 -15.50 14.16 -16.18
CA ALA A 65 -15.96 13.23 -15.16
C ALA A 65 -17.38 12.73 -15.44
N LYS A 66 -18.31 13.60 -15.83
CA LYS A 66 -19.67 13.19 -16.24
C LYS A 66 -19.67 12.24 -17.44
N THR A 67 -18.76 12.47 -18.39
CA THR A 67 -18.63 11.61 -19.57
C THR A 67 -18.04 10.25 -19.18
N LEU A 68 -17.05 10.23 -18.32
CA LEU A 68 -16.41 9.01 -17.82
C LEU A 68 -17.39 8.15 -17.02
N ILE A 69 -18.23 8.77 -16.15
CA ILE A 69 -19.28 8.07 -15.39
C ILE A 69 -20.18 7.25 -16.31
N LYS A 70 -20.68 7.82 -17.41
CA LYS A 70 -21.55 7.12 -18.35
C LYS A 70 -20.94 5.84 -18.95
N SER A 71 -19.63 5.76 -19.00
CA SER A 71 -18.93 4.56 -19.43
C SER A 71 -18.72 3.59 -18.28
N LEU A 72 -18.32 4.09 -17.11
CA LEU A 72 -18.08 3.27 -15.91
C LEU A 72 -19.37 2.65 -15.37
N GLU A 73 -20.54 3.28 -15.51
CA GLU A 73 -21.86 2.72 -15.16
C GLU A 73 -22.19 1.41 -15.90
N LYS A 74 -21.52 1.14 -17.01
CA LYS A 74 -21.69 -0.11 -17.78
C LYS A 74 -20.81 -1.25 -17.26
N ILE A 75 -19.93 -0.96 -16.32
CA ILE A 75 -18.97 -1.91 -15.75
C ILE A 75 -19.51 -2.39 -14.41
N GLU A 76 -19.67 -3.68 -14.25
CA GLU A 76 -20.24 -4.32 -13.07
C GLU A 76 -19.44 -4.10 -11.76
N ASP A 77 -18.21 -3.59 -11.89
CA ASP A 77 -17.35 -3.33 -10.74
C ASP A 77 -17.78 -2.12 -9.90
N PHE A 78 -18.61 -1.24 -10.44
CA PHE A 78 -19.02 0.01 -9.80
C PHE A 78 -20.51 0.01 -9.46
N GLU A 79 -20.88 0.46 -8.26
CA GLU A 79 -22.30 0.61 -7.85
C GLU A 79 -22.76 2.06 -7.83
N MET A 80 -22.00 2.95 -7.19
CA MET A 80 -22.31 4.37 -7.09
C MET A 80 -21.20 5.14 -7.79
N LEU A 81 -21.59 6.12 -8.60
CA LEU A 81 -20.64 6.98 -9.32
C LEU A 81 -21.15 8.42 -9.25
N GLU A 82 -20.38 9.31 -8.65
CA GLU A 82 -20.74 10.71 -8.48
C GLU A 82 -19.56 11.64 -8.78
N VAL A 83 -19.87 12.81 -9.38
CA VAL A 83 -18.87 13.87 -9.55
C VAL A 83 -18.86 14.74 -8.31
N ALA A 84 -17.69 14.93 -7.72
CA ALA A 84 -17.49 15.77 -6.55
C ALA A 84 -16.53 16.93 -6.84
N GLY A 85 -16.87 18.11 -6.28
CA GLY A 85 -16.03 19.29 -6.34
C GLY A 85 -15.55 19.65 -7.74
N PRO A 86 -14.24 19.93 -7.94
CA PRO A 86 -13.70 20.42 -9.22
C PRO A 86 -13.49 19.33 -10.29
N GLY A 87 -14.03 18.12 -10.11
CA GLY A 87 -13.89 17.02 -11.06
C GLY A 87 -13.31 15.74 -10.48
N PHE A 88 -13.41 15.56 -9.15
CA PHE A 88 -13.23 14.25 -8.54
C PHE A 88 -14.37 13.33 -8.93
N LEU A 89 -14.06 12.06 -9.04
CA LEU A 89 -15.04 11.01 -9.25
C LEU A 89 -15.05 10.09 -8.04
N ASN A 90 -16.14 10.11 -7.30
CA ASN A 90 -16.37 9.26 -6.14
C ASN A 90 -17.20 8.05 -6.55
N PHE A 91 -16.88 6.88 -5.97
CA PHE A 91 -17.58 5.65 -6.31
C PHE A 91 -17.56 4.61 -5.20
N ASN A 92 -18.52 3.69 -5.26
CA ASN A 92 -18.55 2.47 -4.48
C ASN A 92 -18.19 1.29 -5.37
N ILE A 93 -17.59 0.27 -4.77
CA ILE A 93 -17.26 -0.99 -5.43
C ILE A 93 -18.44 -1.95 -5.26
N SER A 94 -18.80 -2.70 -6.30
CA SER A 94 -19.85 -3.70 -6.21
C SER A 94 -19.47 -4.82 -5.23
N LYS A 95 -20.48 -5.38 -4.57
CA LYS A 95 -20.27 -6.50 -3.63
C LYS A 95 -19.64 -7.70 -4.32
N ASP A 96 -20.02 -7.96 -5.56
CA ASP A 96 -19.47 -9.08 -6.34
C ASP A 96 -17.98 -8.91 -6.62
N THR A 97 -17.54 -7.69 -6.90
CA THR A 97 -16.12 -7.38 -7.07
C THR A 97 -15.36 -7.54 -5.76
N TRP A 98 -15.94 -7.11 -4.62
CA TRP A 98 -15.35 -7.37 -3.31
C TRP A 98 -15.23 -8.87 -3.02
N PHE A 99 -16.26 -9.67 -3.31
CA PHE A 99 -16.20 -11.13 -3.12
C PHE A 99 -15.19 -11.79 -4.05
N LYS A 100 -15.11 -11.40 -5.31
CA LYS A 100 -14.09 -11.88 -6.25
C LYS A 100 -12.67 -11.57 -5.73
N PHE A 101 -12.46 -10.35 -5.23
CA PHE A 101 -11.18 -9.94 -4.66
C PHE A 101 -10.81 -10.74 -3.42
N LEU A 102 -11.75 -10.91 -2.49
CA LEU A 102 -11.55 -11.69 -1.27
C LEU A 102 -11.25 -13.16 -1.58
N SER A 103 -11.99 -13.78 -2.49
CA SER A 103 -11.75 -15.17 -2.92
C SER A 103 -10.34 -15.35 -3.47
N GLN A 104 -9.88 -14.42 -4.32
CA GLN A 104 -8.53 -14.46 -4.85
C GLN A 104 -7.45 -14.28 -3.78
N LEU A 105 -7.68 -13.42 -2.79
CA LEU A 105 -6.76 -13.28 -1.65
C LEU A 105 -6.64 -14.57 -0.84
N LEU A 106 -7.75 -15.25 -0.62
CA LEU A 106 -7.78 -16.52 0.13
C LEU A 106 -7.09 -17.66 -0.63
N GLU A 107 -7.31 -17.76 -1.94
CA GLU A 107 -6.73 -18.80 -2.78
C GLU A 107 -5.20 -18.62 -2.96
N THR A 108 -4.76 -17.41 -3.09
CA THR A 108 -3.36 -17.12 -3.47
C THR A 108 -2.44 -16.90 -2.27
N ASN A 109 -2.98 -16.85 -1.05
CA ASN A 109 -2.24 -16.45 0.15
C ASN A 109 -1.51 -15.09 -0.02
N LEU A 110 -1.95 -14.29 -0.97
CA LEU A 110 -1.28 -13.08 -1.46
C LEU A 110 -1.83 -11.83 -0.79
N LEU A 111 -1.53 -11.68 0.50
CA LEU A 111 -1.47 -10.35 1.10
C LEU A 111 -0.20 -9.58 0.62
N PHE A 112 0.52 -10.13 -0.35
CA PHE A 112 1.80 -9.60 -0.81
C PHE A 112 1.65 -8.66 -1.99
N ASN A 113 2.23 -7.50 -1.85
CA ASN A 113 2.69 -6.71 -2.98
C ASN A 113 4.21 -6.90 -3.11
N GLU A 114 4.64 -7.85 -3.95
CA GLU A 114 6.06 -8.10 -4.26
C GLU A 114 6.77 -6.85 -4.80
N GLU A 115 6.01 -5.88 -5.29
CA GLU A 115 6.51 -4.61 -5.83
C GLU A 115 6.94 -3.62 -4.73
N ILE A 116 6.43 -3.74 -3.49
CA ILE A 116 6.81 -2.85 -2.39
C ILE A 116 8.26 -3.12 -1.97
N GLY A 117 8.64 -4.37 -1.93
CA GLY A 117 9.89 -4.80 -1.30
C GLY A 117 11.10 -4.75 -2.18
N LEU A 118 11.20 -4.18 -3.31
CA LEU A 118 12.37 -3.98 -4.18
C LEU A 118 13.55 -5.00 -3.98
N ASN A 119 13.32 -6.16 -3.39
CA ASN A 119 14.30 -7.21 -3.03
C ASN A 119 15.57 -6.67 -2.35
N LYS A 120 15.44 -5.62 -1.53
CA LYS A 120 16.58 -5.03 -0.82
C LYS A 120 17.05 -5.95 0.30
N ASN A 121 18.36 -6.04 0.47
CA ASN A 121 18.95 -6.67 1.65
C ASN A 121 18.90 -5.67 2.80
N ILE A 122 18.22 -6.05 3.89
CA ILE A 122 18.03 -5.22 5.07
C ILE A 122 18.56 -5.99 6.27
N ASN A 123 19.41 -5.35 7.06
CA ASN A 123 19.85 -5.85 8.33
C ASN A 123 19.09 -5.15 9.45
N VAL A 124 18.47 -5.91 10.36
CA VAL A 124 17.74 -5.39 11.52
C VAL A 124 18.43 -5.91 12.78
N GLU A 125 19.18 -5.02 13.40
CA GLU A 125 19.77 -5.25 14.72
C GLU A 125 18.76 -4.86 15.80
N TYR A 126 18.50 -5.75 16.75
CA TYR A 126 17.59 -5.47 17.85
C TYR A 126 17.92 -6.28 19.12
N VAL A 127 17.42 -5.78 20.26
CA VAL A 127 17.81 -6.17 21.61
C VAL A 127 19.22 -5.72 21.93
N SER A 128 20.24 -6.39 21.40
CA SER A 128 21.70 -6.10 21.56
C SER A 128 22.07 -5.64 22.97
N ALA A 129 21.50 -6.32 23.97
CA ALA A 129 21.67 -5.96 25.37
C ALA A 129 23.02 -6.47 25.90
N ASN A 130 23.66 -5.67 26.76
CA ASN A 130 24.86 -6.07 27.45
C ASN A 130 24.56 -7.28 28.38
N PRO A 131 25.40 -8.34 28.43
CA PRO A 131 25.15 -9.53 29.23
C PRO A 131 25.50 -9.31 30.71
N THR A 132 25.02 -8.22 31.29
CA THR A 132 25.27 -7.83 32.70
C THR A 132 24.27 -8.42 33.68
N GLY A 133 23.23 -9.11 33.19
CA GLY A 133 22.18 -9.74 33.96
C GLY A 133 21.06 -10.29 33.08
N PRO A 134 20.01 -10.86 33.68
CA PRO A 134 18.84 -11.31 32.90
C PRO A 134 18.17 -10.21 32.14
N LEU A 135 17.57 -10.54 30.97
CA LEU A 135 16.75 -9.60 30.23
C LEU A 135 15.54 -9.18 31.09
N HIS A 136 15.24 -7.90 31.09
CA HIS A 136 14.10 -7.32 31.80
C HIS A 136 13.05 -6.75 30.83
N ILE A 137 11.91 -6.31 31.36
CA ILE A 137 10.77 -5.82 30.55
C ILE A 137 11.14 -4.71 29.56
N GLY A 138 12.14 -3.89 29.87
CA GLY A 138 12.63 -2.86 28.96
C GLY A 138 13.23 -3.45 27.66
N HIS A 139 13.88 -4.61 27.73
CA HIS A 139 14.41 -5.31 26.58
C HIS A 139 13.31 -5.99 25.75
N CYS A 140 12.22 -6.42 26.40
CA CYS A 140 11.09 -7.08 25.71
C CYS A 140 10.46 -6.19 24.66
N ARG A 141 10.33 -4.88 24.91
CA ARG A 141 9.79 -3.93 23.92
C ARG A 141 10.66 -3.89 22.67
N GLY A 142 11.97 -3.80 22.82
CA GLY A 142 12.90 -3.81 21.69
C GLY A 142 12.87 -5.14 20.93
N ALA A 143 12.77 -6.26 21.64
CA ALA A 143 12.68 -7.60 21.05
C ALA A 143 11.42 -7.75 20.19
N VAL A 144 10.26 -7.43 20.76
CA VAL A 144 8.98 -7.51 20.03
C VAL A 144 8.96 -6.58 18.83
N PHE A 145 9.38 -5.32 19.01
CA PHE A 145 9.42 -4.35 17.92
C PHE A 145 10.34 -4.81 16.78
N GLY A 146 11.57 -5.23 17.10
CA GLY A 146 12.54 -5.68 16.10
C GLY A 146 12.10 -6.95 15.36
N ASP A 147 11.47 -7.88 16.08
CA ASP A 147 10.96 -9.11 15.47
C ASP A 147 9.78 -8.82 14.53
N VAL A 148 8.80 -8.04 14.97
CA VAL A 148 7.64 -7.64 14.16
C VAL A 148 8.10 -6.84 12.94
N LEU A 149 9.00 -5.88 13.10
CA LEU A 149 9.55 -5.11 11.99
C LEU A 149 10.25 -6.01 10.96
N SER A 150 11.08 -6.93 11.43
CA SER A 150 11.77 -7.88 10.56
C SER A 150 10.80 -8.78 9.78
N ASN A 151 9.75 -9.24 10.45
CA ASN A 151 8.72 -10.07 9.82
C ASN A 151 7.90 -9.25 8.81
N LEU A 152 7.56 -8.00 9.11
CA LEU A 152 6.86 -7.10 8.19
C LEU A 152 7.70 -6.81 6.94
N LEU A 153 8.99 -6.52 7.11
CA LEU A 153 9.91 -6.29 5.99
C LEU A 153 10.06 -7.54 5.11
N LYS A 154 10.15 -8.72 5.70
CA LYS A 154 10.10 -9.99 4.95
C LYS A 154 8.78 -10.16 4.21
N PHE A 155 7.68 -9.86 4.88
CA PHE A 155 6.34 -9.94 4.32
C PHE A 155 6.18 -9.00 3.11
N THR A 156 6.85 -7.86 3.08
CA THR A 156 6.84 -6.90 1.96
C THR A 156 7.91 -7.19 0.89
N GLY A 157 8.55 -8.38 0.89
CA GLY A 157 9.44 -8.84 -0.18
C GLY A 157 10.91 -8.43 -0.02
N HIS A 158 11.34 -8.00 1.17
CA HIS A 158 12.76 -7.72 1.44
C HIS A 158 13.50 -8.97 1.93
N ASN A 159 14.79 -9.05 1.61
CA ASN A 159 15.71 -10.02 2.21
C ASN A 159 16.17 -9.48 3.57
N VAL A 160 15.66 -10.05 4.68
CA VAL A 160 15.93 -9.52 6.01
C VAL A 160 16.84 -10.47 6.80
N THR A 161 17.96 -9.94 7.25
CA THR A 161 18.86 -10.57 8.24
C THR A 161 18.53 -9.98 9.60
N LYS A 162 18.28 -10.86 10.59
CA LYS A 162 18.11 -10.47 11.99
C LYS A 162 19.48 -10.57 12.67
N GLU A 163 19.89 -9.52 13.37
CA GLU A 163 21.18 -9.44 14.03
C GLU A 163 21.02 -9.13 15.52
N TYR A 164 21.83 -9.78 16.31
CA TYR A 164 21.99 -9.51 17.74
C TYR A 164 23.47 -9.28 18.03
N TYR A 165 23.85 -8.09 18.45
CA TYR A 165 25.23 -7.78 18.81
C TYR A 165 25.52 -8.17 20.27
N ILE A 166 26.49 -9.06 20.46
CA ILE A 166 26.96 -9.47 21.78
C ILE A 166 28.14 -8.59 22.17
N ASN A 167 27.95 -7.73 23.18
CA ASN A 167 29.03 -6.87 23.69
C ASN A 167 29.88 -7.61 24.69
N ALA A 168 31.08 -8.06 24.26
CA ALA A 168 32.02 -8.81 25.10
C ALA A 168 32.66 -7.99 26.24
N VAL A 169 32.62 -6.66 26.19
CA VAL A 169 33.23 -5.78 27.21
C VAL A 169 32.59 -5.99 28.58
N SER A 170 31.30 -6.26 28.62
CA SER A 170 30.58 -6.51 29.89
C SER A 170 30.92 -7.87 30.51
N TYR A 171 31.35 -8.82 29.72
CA TYR A 171 31.70 -10.18 30.21
C TYR A 171 33.00 -10.19 31.04
N THR A 172 33.97 -9.33 30.72
CA THR A 172 35.24 -9.24 31.46
C THR A 172 35.06 -8.67 32.87
N HIS A 173 34.03 -7.91 33.14
CA HIS A 173 33.71 -7.36 34.44
C HIS A 173 32.91 -8.32 35.33
N LEU A 174 32.20 -9.28 34.75
CA LEU A 174 31.43 -10.29 35.47
C LEU A 174 32.30 -11.45 36.02
N THR A 175 33.51 -11.60 35.49
CA THR A 175 34.41 -12.70 35.87
C THR A 175 35.48 -12.32 36.88
N LEU A 176 35.56 -11.08 37.34
CA LEU A 176 36.67 -10.59 38.19
C LEU A 176 36.55 -10.71 39.70
N PRO A 177 35.48 -11.18 40.38
CA PRO A 177 35.51 -11.25 41.83
C PRO A 177 35.70 -12.66 42.44
N THR A 178 36.13 -13.65 41.70
CA THR A 178 36.18 -15.01 42.26
C THR A 178 37.54 -15.48 42.80
N ASN A 179 38.51 -14.58 42.91
CA ASN A 179 39.81 -14.92 43.54
C ASN A 179 40.16 -13.91 44.62
N ALA A 180 39.51 -14.06 45.78
CA ALA A 180 39.99 -13.55 47.07
C ALA A 180 39.81 -14.63 48.10
#